data_89a3115ac8300e43734b81b2a1d860c2
#
_entry.id   89a3115ac8300e43734b81b2a1d860c2
#
_cell.length_a   1.000
_cell.length_b   1.000
_cell.length_c   1.000
_cell.angle_alpha   90.00
_cell.angle_beta   90.00
_cell.angle_gamma   90.00
#
_symmetry.space_group_name_H-M   'P 1'
#
loop_
_entity.id
_entity.type
_entity.pdbx_description
1 polymer ?
#
loop_
_entity_poly.entity_id
_entity_poly.type
_entity_poly.pdbx_seq_one_letter_code
_entity_poly.pdbx_strand_id
1 'polypeptide(L)'
;VHPEMGHMRIPHDLAEDPYPGWCTYHGDCWEGLTCGPAIEGRWSTSARDLPVNHPAWALEAKYLALGLVNIITVLSPQRIIMGGGVMDQLQLFPMIRRNVVEILNGYIQTPAIDEGIDEYIVPPGLGARAGVLGAIALAEAAAEAA
;
A
#
# COMPACT_ATOMS: atom_id res chain seq x y z
N VAL A 1 7.03 14.50 -16.24
CA VAL A 1 5.97 14.27 -15.22
C VAL A 1 5.83 12.78 -15.06
N HIS A 2 5.85 12.30 -13.83
CA HIS A 2 5.65 10.90 -13.45
C HIS A 2 4.43 10.81 -12.53
N PRO A 3 3.76 9.65 -12.45
CA PRO A 3 2.61 9.50 -11.58
C PRO A 3 3.03 9.54 -10.11
N GLU A 4 2.23 10.26 -9.31
CA GLU A 4 2.35 10.38 -7.86
C GLU A 4 1.12 9.76 -7.19
N MET A 5 0.96 8.46 -7.40
CA MET A 5 -0.23 7.71 -6.96
C MET A 5 -0.44 7.73 -5.43
N GLY A 6 0.61 7.91 -4.64
CA GLY A 6 0.51 8.08 -3.19
C GLY A 6 -0.35 9.27 -2.77
N HIS A 7 -0.47 10.29 -3.61
CA HIS A 7 -1.27 11.47 -3.30
C HIS A 7 -2.72 11.41 -3.81
N MET A 8 -3.18 10.27 -4.31
CA MET A 8 -4.59 10.13 -4.68
C MET A 8 -5.51 10.22 -3.45
N ARG A 9 -6.75 10.67 -3.66
CA ARG A 9 -7.76 10.72 -2.63
C ARG A 9 -8.41 9.35 -2.46
N ILE A 10 -8.63 8.96 -1.23
CA ILE A 10 -9.39 7.77 -0.86
C ILE A 10 -10.52 8.16 0.10
N PRO A 11 -11.57 7.36 0.23
CA PRO A 11 -12.59 7.58 1.25
C PRO A 11 -11.96 7.61 2.66
N HIS A 12 -12.29 8.68 3.40
CA HIS A 12 -11.86 8.89 4.76
C HIS A 12 -13.05 9.36 5.60
N ASP A 13 -13.44 8.59 6.60
CA ASP A 13 -14.52 8.94 7.52
C ASP A 13 -13.93 9.47 8.82
N LEU A 14 -14.01 10.77 9.01
CA LEU A 14 -13.51 11.47 10.21
C LEU A 14 -14.24 11.09 11.51
N ALA A 15 -15.43 10.48 11.43
CA ALA A 15 -16.12 9.96 12.60
C ALA A 15 -15.52 8.61 13.07
N GLU A 16 -15.02 7.81 12.13
CA GLU A 16 -14.35 6.54 12.42
C GLU A 16 -12.85 6.75 12.75
N ASP A 17 -12.18 7.60 11.97
CA ASP A 17 -10.76 7.94 12.12
C ASP A 17 -10.57 9.45 12.10
N PRO A 18 -10.53 10.12 13.25
CA PRO A 18 -10.41 11.58 13.33
C PRO A 18 -9.01 12.12 12.98
N TYR A 19 -8.07 11.26 12.59
CA TYR A 19 -6.71 11.64 12.26
C TYR A 19 -6.67 12.46 10.97
N PRO A 20 -6.11 13.69 10.96
CA PRO A 20 -6.19 14.59 9.80
C PRO A 20 -5.27 14.19 8.63
N GLY A 21 -4.44 13.15 8.81
CA GLY A 21 -3.42 12.75 7.86
C GLY A 21 -2.06 13.41 8.07
N TRP A 22 -1.01 12.82 7.53
CA TRP A 22 0.38 13.26 7.66
C TRP A 22 0.87 14.11 6.48
N CYS A 23 0.24 14.02 5.32
CA CYS A 23 0.72 14.70 4.11
C CYS A 23 0.67 16.22 4.26
N THR A 24 1.80 16.90 4.05
CA THR A 24 1.90 18.37 4.17
C THR A 24 1.10 19.12 3.12
N TYR A 25 0.76 18.49 1.98
CA TYR A 25 0.01 19.10 0.88
C TYR A 25 -1.48 18.80 0.95
N HIS A 26 -1.85 17.55 1.27
CA HIS A 26 -3.23 17.07 1.12
C HIS A 26 -3.83 16.56 2.44
N GLY A 27 -3.07 16.50 3.53
CA GLY A 27 -3.52 15.91 4.79
C GLY A 27 -3.76 14.41 4.62
N ASP A 28 -4.98 14.05 4.31
CA ASP A 28 -5.57 12.72 4.26
C ASP A 28 -5.59 12.07 2.86
N CYS A 29 -4.61 12.34 2.01
CA CYS A 29 -4.40 11.52 0.81
C CYS A 29 -3.93 10.11 1.19
N TRP A 30 -3.87 9.19 0.22
CA TRP A 30 -3.52 7.79 0.49
C TRP A 30 -2.22 7.65 1.27
N GLU A 31 -1.13 8.29 0.82
CA GLU A 31 0.13 8.33 1.56
C GLU A 31 -0.02 8.96 2.96
N GLY A 32 -0.76 10.07 3.04
CA GLY A 32 -1.00 10.78 4.29
C GLY A 32 -1.73 9.97 5.35
N LEU A 33 -2.47 8.94 4.95
CA LEU A 33 -3.17 8.01 5.84
C LEU A 33 -2.41 6.71 6.09
N THR A 34 -1.48 6.30 5.19
CA THR A 34 -0.88 4.96 5.21
C THR A 34 0.65 4.93 5.36
N CYS A 35 1.30 6.06 5.56
CA CYS A 35 2.74 6.07 5.83
C CYS A 35 3.07 5.77 7.30
N GLY A 36 4.31 5.36 7.56
CA GLY A 36 4.79 5.09 8.92
C GLY A 36 4.55 6.25 9.90
N PRO A 37 4.87 7.52 9.53
CA PRO A 37 4.53 8.69 10.34
C PRO A 37 3.03 8.86 10.62
N ALA A 38 2.14 8.47 9.70
CA ALA A 38 0.70 8.51 9.93
C ALA A 38 0.25 7.49 10.99
N ILE A 39 0.83 6.29 10.97
CA ILE A 39 0.61 5.28 12.02
C ILE A 39 1.08 5.83 13.37
N GLU A 40 2.27 6.37 13.44
CA GLU A 40 2.83 6.92 14.68
C GLU A 40 2.00 8.11 15.18
N GLY A 41 1.60 9.03 14.31
CA GLY A 41 0.77 10.18 14.67
C GLY A 41 -0.61 9.79 15.18
N ARG A 42 -1.21 8.73 14.63
CA ARG A 42 -2.53 8.22 15.03
C ARG A 42 -2.49 7.44 16.33
N TRP A 43 -1.47 6.63 16.55
CA TRP A 43 -1.38 5.69 17.65
C TRP A 43 -0.34 6.05 18.72
N SER A 44 0.40 7.15 18.54
CA SER A 44 1.51 7.58 19.41
C SER A 44 2.56 6.50 19.64
N THR A 45 2.70 5.59 18.69
CA THR A 45 3.62 4.45 18.73
C THR A 45 4.09 4.13 17.33
N SER A 46 5.38 3.93 17.16
CA SER A 46 5.95 3.55 15.86
C SER A 46 5.38 2.22 15.36
N ALA A 47 5.16 2.11 14.07
CA ALA A 47 4.72 0.88 13.42
C ALA A 47 5.59 -0.35 13.76
N ARG A 48 6.87 -0.15 14.06
CA ARG A 48 7.80 -1.22 14.44
C ARG A 48 7.56 -1.78 15.83
N ASP A 49 6.98 -0.96 16.71
CA ASP A 49 6.77 -1.28 18.12
C ASP A 49 5.33 -1.73 18.42
N LEU A 50 4.44 -1.62 17.43
CA LEU A 50 3.06 -2.07 17.57
C LEU A 50 2.97 -3.61 17.56
N PRO A 51 2.22 -4.21 18.50
CA PRO A 51 1.94 -5.65 18.49
C PRO A 51 1.29 -6.11 17.18
N VAL A 52 1.58 -7.34 16.76
CA VAL A 52 1.04 -7.92 15.51
C VAL A 52 -0.50 -7.96 15.45
N ASN A 53 -1.17 -7.99 16.59
CA ASN A 53 -2.62 -7.99 16.73
C ASN A 53 -3.21 -6.61 17.08
N HIS A 54 -2.42 -5.52 16.96
CA HIS A 54 -2.91 -4.17 17.25
C HIS A 54 -3.99 -3.75 16.24
N PRO A 55 -5.07 -3.05 16.66
CA PRO A 55 -6.15 -2.61 15.78
C PRO A 55 -5.70 -1.66 14.65
N ALA A 56 -4.56 -1.00 14.81
CA ALA A 56 -3.95 -0.18 13.75
C ALA A 56 -3.82 -0.93 12.43
N TRP A 57 -3.53 -2.22 12.46
CA TRP A 57 -3.31 -3.00 11.24
C TRP A 57 -4.59 -3.22 10.43
N ALA A 58 -5.74 -3.33 11.08
CA ALA A 58 -7.01 -3.41 10.40
C ALA A 58 -7.34 -2.12 9.65
N LEU A 59 -7.12 -0.96 10.29
CA LEU A 59 -7.31 0.35 9.69
C LEU A 59 -6.32 0.61 8.54
N GLU A 60 -5.05 0.28 8.76
CA GLU A 60 -4.00 0.40 7.76
C GLU A 60 -4.32 -0.44 6.51
N ALA A 61 -4.69 -1.71 6.70
CA ALA A 61 -5.07 -2.60 5.60
C ALA A 61 -6.31 -2.09 4.85
N LYS A 62 -7.27 -1.47 5.53
CA LYS A 62 -8.44 -0.84 4.91
C LYS A 62 -8.02 0.29 3.96
N TYR A 63 -7.22 1.23 4.44
CA TYR A 63 -6.77 2.36 3.62
C TYR A 63 -5.85 1.93 2.48
N LEU A 64 -4.94 0.99 2.72
CA LEU A 64 -4.10 0.43 1.66
C LEU A 64 -4.95 -0.21 0.57
N ALA A 65 -5.97 -0.98 0.93
CA ALA A 65 -6.86 -1.61 -0.03
C ALA A 65 -7.67 -0.61 -0.86
N LEU A 66 -8.17 0.48 -0.25
CA LEU A 66 -8.87 1.54 -0.98
C LEU A 66 -8.01 2.16 -2.08
N GLY A 67 -6.74 2.43 -1.79
CA GLY A 67 -5.81 2.92 -2.80
C GLY A 67 -5.51 1.89 -3.89
N LEU A 68 -5.32 0.62 -3.50
CA LEU A 68 -5.07 -0.45 -4.46
C LEU A 68 -6.24 -0.68 -5.41
N VAL A 69 -7.47 -0.61 -4.92
CA VAL A 69 -8.67 -0.72 -5.78
C VAL A 69 -8.68 0.38 -6.83
N ASN A 70 -8.30 1.62 -6.50
CA ASN A 70 -8.17 2.68 -7.48
C ASN A 70 -7.10 2.35 -8.55
N ILE A 71 -5.95 1.81 -8.14
CA ILE A 71 -4.89 1.37 -9.05
C ILE A 71 -5.38 0.23 -9.95
N ILE A 72 -6.05 -0.76 -9.39
CA ILE A 72 -6.57 -1.92 -10.12
C ILE A 72 -7.59 -1.47 -11.18
N THR A 73 -8.54 -0.61 -10.80
CA THR A 73 -9.61 -0.17 -11.70
C THR A 73 -9.12 0.77 -12.81
N VAL A 74 -8.07 1.55 -12.57
CA VAL A 74 -7.55 2.53 -13.55
C VAL A 74 -6.47 1.93 -14.44
N LEU A 75 -5.55 1.14 -13.87
CA LEU A 75 -4.34 0.66 -14.57
C LEU A 75 -4.41 -0.82 -14.96
N SER A 76 -5.26 -1.60 -14.31
CA SER A 76 -5.37 -3.05 -14.56
C SER A 76 -4.00 -3.78 -14.58
N PRO A 77 -3.14 -3.61 -13.56
CA PRO A 77 -1.81 -4.18 -13.59
C PRO A 77 -1.84 -5.71 -13.56
N GLN A 78 -0.82 -6.35 -14.09
CA GLN A 78 -0.69 -7.82 -14.05
C GLN A 78 -0.30 -8.33 -12.65
N ARG A 79 0.37 -7.50 -11.85
CA ARG A 79 0.80 -7.80 -10.48
C ARG A 79 1.09 -6.51 -9.73
N ILE A 80 0.83 -6.50 -8.44
CA ILE A 80 1.14 -5.39 -7.54
C ILE A 80 2.21 -5.87 -6.55
N ILE A 81 3.35 -5.17 -6.52
CA ILE A 81 4.42 -5.44 -5.56
C ILE A 81 4.38 -4.32 -4.52
N MET A 82 4.11 -4.68 -3.28
CA MET A 82 4.06 -3.73 -2.17
C MET A 82 5.28 -3.89 -1.28
N GLY A 83 6.04 -2.82 -1.13
CA GLY A 83 7.24 -2.79 -0.30
C GLY A 83 7.32 -1.51 0.53
N GLY A 84 8.45 -1.33 1.22
CA GLY A 84 8.67 -0.22 2.13
C GLY A 84 8.43 -0.59 3.60
N GLY A 85 8.81 0.29 4.52
CA GLY A 85 8.87 -0.05 5.94
C GLY A 85 7.56 -0.46 6.59
N VAL A 86 6.41 0.05 6.14
CA VAL A 86 5.09 -0.40 6.61
C VAL A 86 4.81 -1.83 6.18
N MET A 87 5.21 -2.19 4.96
CA MET A 87 4.98 -3.52 4.40
C MET A 87 5.94 -4.60 4.92
N ASP A 88 6.91 -4.26 5.78
CA ASP A 88 7.66 -5.23 6.59
C ASP A 88 6.73 -5.96 7.58
N GLN A 89 5.56 -5.41 7.85
CA GLN A 89 4.48 -6.00 8.62
C GLN A 89 3.69 -7.01 7.77
N LEU A 90 4.23 -8.21 7.62
CA LEU A 90 3.70 -9.22 6.69
C LEU A 90 2.24 -9.63 6.94
N GLN A 91 1.74 -9.47 8.18
CA GLN A 91 0.33 -9.70 8.53
C GLN A 91 -0.63 -8.76 7.77
N LEU A 92 -0.15 -7.65 7.20
CA LEU A 92 -0.97 -6.77 6.39
C LEU A 92 -1.42 -7.42 5.07
N PHE A 93 -0.59 -8.26 4.44
CA PHE A 93 -0.91 -8.82 3.13
C PHE A 93 -2.24 -9.58 3.08
N PRO A 94 -2.51 -10.57 3.95
CA PRO A 94 -3.80 -11.26 3.93
C PRO A 94 -4.98 -10.34 4.24
N MET A 95 -4.78 -9.30 5.07
CA MET A 95 -5.82 -8.33 5.38
C MET A 95 -6.13 -7.41 4.19
N ILE A 96 -5.09 -6.90 3.52
CA ILE A 96 -5.20 -6.06 2.32
C ILE A 96 -5.90 -6.84 1.20
N ARG A 97 -5.47 -8.06 0.91
CA ARG A 97 -6.03 -8.92 -0.14
C ARG A 97 -7.52 -9.16 0.07
N ARG A 98 -7.92 -9.53 1.29
CA ARG A 98 -9.33 -9.69 1.65
C ARG A 98 -10.10 -8.39 1.41
N ASN A 99 -9.62 -7.26 1.92
CA ASN A 99 -10.28 -5.97 1.78
C ASN A 99 -10.39 -5.54 0.31
N VAL A 100 -9.38 -5.79 -0.52
CA VAL A 100 -9.43 -5.52 -1.97
C VAL A 100 -10.56 -6.31 -2.62
N VAL A 101 -10.66 -7.61 -2.35
CA VAL A 101 -11.74 -8.46 -2.89
C VAL A 101 -13.11 -7.96 -2.42
N GLU A 102 -13.25 -7.64 -1.13
CA GLU A 102 -14.49 -7.10 -0.56
C GLU A 102 -14.90 -5.77 -1.19
N ILE A 103 -13.95 -4.83 -1.39
CA ILE A 103 -14.23 -3.51 -1.98
C ILE A 103 -14.57 -3.63 -3.47
N LEU A 104 -13.88 -4.50 -4.22
CA LEU A 104 -14.21 -4.79 -5.62
C LEU A 104 -15.60 -5.41 -5.78
N ASN A 105 -16.09 -6.08 -4.76
CA ASN A 105 -17.47 -6.61 -4.67
C ASN A 105 -17.93 -7.38 -5.93
N GLY A 106 -17.03 -8.16 -6.53
CA GLY A 106 -17.31 -8.94 -7.73
C GLY A 106 -17.43 -8.12 -9.03
N TYR A 107 -17.11 -6.81 -9.02
CA TYR A 107 -17.15 -5.99 -10.23
C TYR A 107 -16.07 -6.41 -11.24
N ILE A 108 -14.87 -6.72 -10.75
CA ILE A 108 -13.78 -7.28 -11.58
C ILE A 108 -13.67 -8.76 -11.25
N GLN A 109 -14.02 -9.60 -12.20
CA GLN A 109 -13.95 -11.06 -12.10
C GLN A 109 -12.86 -11.58 -13.03
N THR A 110 -11.72 -11.93 -12.45
CA THR A 110 -10.58 -12.49 -13.16
C THR A 110 -9.89 -13.55 -12.31
N PRO A 111 -9.28 -14.59 -12.91
CA PRO A 111 -8.56 -15.60 -12.14
C PRO A 111 -7.50 -15.02 -11.19
N ALA A 112 -6.88 -13.90 -11.56
CA ALA A 112 -5.89 -13.23 -10.72
C ALA A 112 -6.49 -12.66 -9.43
N ILE A 113 -7.74 -12.20 -9.45
CA ILE A 113 -8.44 -11.64 -8.28
C ILE A 113 -9.20 -12.74 -7.53
N ASP A 114 -9.94 -13.60 -8.27
CA ASP A 114 -10.88 -14.54 -7.66
C ASP A 114 -10.17 -15.77 -7.06
N GLU A 115 -9.07 -16.21 -7.67
CA GLU A 115 -8.34 -17.43 -7.28
C GLU A 115 -6.90 -17.18 -6.90
N GLY A 116 -6.26 -16.14 -7.48
CA GLY A 116 -4.83 -15.87 -7.40
C GLY A 116 -4.44 -14.59 -6.67
N ILE A 117 -5.29 -14.03 -5.82
CA ILE A 117 -5.04 -12.75 -5.13
C ILE A 117 -3.72 -12.75 -4.35
N ASP A 118 -3.30 -13.92 -3.84
CA ASP A 118 -2.06 -14.10 -3.09
C ASP A 118 -0.81 -13.94 -3.95
N GLU A 119 -0.92 -14.21 -5.25
CA GLU A 119 0.14 -14.02 -6.24
C GLU A 119 0.02 -12.69 -7.00
N TYR A 120 -1.14 -12.06 -6.91
CA TYR A 120 -1.43 -10.79 -7.54
C TYR A 120 -0.92 -9.60 -6.71
N ILE A 121 -1.12 -9.61 -5.38
CA ILE A 121 -0.60 -8.60 -4.45
C ILE A 121 0.48 -9.26 -3.58
N VAL A 122 1.74 -8.93 -3.84
CA VAL A 122 2.90 -9.65 -3.29
C VAL A 122 3.92 -8.73 -2.62
N PRO A 123 4.70 -9.24 -1.66
CA PRO A 123 5.89 -8.55 -1.18
C PRO A 123 7.00 -8.56 -2.26
N PRO A 124 8.01 -7.68 -2.14
CA PRO A 124 9.17 -7.71 -3.04
C PRO A 124 9.94 -9.02 -2.90
N GLY A 125 10.21 -9.72 -4.01
CA GLY A 125 11.00 -10.96 -4.01
C GLY A 125 12.44 -10.80 -3.52
N LEU A 126 12.98 -9.58 -3.55
CA LEU A 126 14.32 -9.24 -3.05
C LEU A 126 14.29 -8.71 -1.60
N GLY A 127 13.12 -8.70 -0.96
CA GLY A 127 12.92 -8.20 0.40
C GLY A 127 13.42 -6.76 0.58
N ALA A 128 14.04 -6.45 1.70
CA ALA A 128 14.55 -5.12 2.03
C ALA A 128 15.62 -4.59 1.06
N ARG A 129 16.21 -5.45 0.23
CA ARG A 129 17.20 -5.04 -0.78
C ARG A 129 16.59 -4.54 -2.09
N ALA A 130 15.28 -4.68 -2.28
CA ALA A 130 14.62 -4.36 -3.55
C ALA A 130 14.90 -2.92 -4.02
N GLY A 131 14.85 -1.94 -3.12
CA GLY A 131 15.10 -0.52 -3.46
C GLY A 131 16.53 -0.27 -3.94
N VAL A 132 17.52 -0.76 -3.18
CA VAL A 132 18.95 -0.57 -3.52
C VAL A 132 19.30 -1.31 -4.81
N LEU A 133 18.87 -2.56 -4.97
CA LEU A 133 19.16 -3.34 -6.17
C LEU A 133 18.45 -2.76 -7.41
N GLY A 134 17.25 -2.23 -7.23
CA GLY A 134 16.55 -1.51 -8.30
C GLY A 134 17.28 -0.25 -8.76
N ALA A 135 17.83 0.54 -7.82
CA ALA A 135 18.64 1.72 -8.15
C ALA A 135 19.92 1.33 -8.91
N ILE A 136 20.59 0.25 -8.51
CA ILE A 136 21.78 -0.27 -9.21
C ILE A 136 21.41 -0.71 -10.63
N ALA A 137 20.34 -1.50 -10.81
CA ALA A 137 19.89 -1.97 -12.11
C ALA A 137 19.53 -0.79 -13.05
N LEU A 138 18.91 0.27 -12.54
CA LEU A 138 18.63 1.48 -13.32
C LEU A 138 19.90 2.21 -13.74
N ALA A 139 20.91 2.28 -12.86
CA ALA A 139 22.19 2.89 -13.18
C ALA A 139 22.96 2.09 -14.25
N GLU A 140 22.95 0.76 -14.18
CA GLU A 140 23.54 -0.13 -15.19
C GLU A 140 22.85 0.08 -16.56
N ALA A 141 21.51 0.04 -16.58
CA ALA A 141 20.77 0.25 -17.82
C ALA A 141 21.02 1.65 -18.45
N ALA A 142 21.17 2.69 -17.62
CA ALA A 142 21.50 4.03 -18.11
C ALA A 142 22.92 4.12 -18.66
N ALA A 143 23.89 3.41 -18.09
CA ALA A 143 25.26 3.35 -18.57
C ALA A 143 25.39 2.58 -19.91
N GLU A 144 24.59 1.55 -20.12
CA GLU A 144 24.55 0.78 -21.37
C GLU A 144 23.88 1.55 -22.53
N ALA A 145 23.00 2.51 -22.20
CA ALA A 145 22.28 3.32 -23.17
C ALA A 145 23.03 4.60 -23.60
N ALA A 146 24.16 4.92 -22.95
CA ALA A 146 24.98 6.13 -23.18
C ALA A 146 26.11 5.87 -24.17
#